data_3b2f7a21e355bef6860f12c5979d292b
#
_entry.id   3b2f7a21e355bef6860f12c5979d292b
#
_cell.length_a   1.000
_cell.length_b   1.000
_cell.length_c   1.000
_cell.angle_alpha   90.00
_cell.angle_beta   90.00
_cell.angle_gamma   90.00
#
_symmetry.space_group_name_H-M   'P 1'
#
loop_
_entity.id
_entity.type
_entity.pdbx_description
1 polymer ?
#
loop_
_entity_poly.entity_id
_entity_poly.type
_entity_poly.pdbx_seq_one_letter_code
_entity_poly.pdbx_strand_id
1 'polypeptide(L)'
;VALVPGVSSTDKNSGEVTNFGRGGSDYTASVIAAALNADSLEIWTDVDGFMTAAPRVISTAYTINELSYVEAMELCNFGAKVVYPPTIYPVCHKNIPILIKNTFNPQGEGTIIKQEVNSGSKAIKGISSINDTSLITVTGLGMVGVIGVNFRIFKALAQNGISVFMVSQASSENSTSIGVRNQDAALAREVLNEKFSKAIEMGEIRTVVAKMRR
;
A
#
# COMPACT_ATOMS: atom_id res chain seq x y z
N VAL A 1 -19.12 -27.91 8.22
CA VAL A 1 -18.57 -27.03 7.16
C VAL A 1 -19.61 -25.97 6.89
N ALA A 2 -19.21 -24.70 6.98
CA ALA A 2 -20.04 -23.56 6.60
C ALA A 2 -19.50 -22.95 5.30
N LEU A 3 -20.41 -22.63 4.36
CA LEU A 3 -20.09 -21.92 3.13
C LEU A 3 -20.62 -20.49 3.26
N VAL A 4 -19.73 -19.51 3.15
CA VAL A 4 -20.05 -18.09 3.26
C VAL A 4 -19.68 -17.38 1.98
N PRO A 5 -20.65 -16.80 1.22
CA PRO A 5 -20.33 -15.95 0.07
C PRO A 5 -19.74 -14.62 0.56
N GLY A 6 -18.42 -14.48 0.46
CA GLY A 6 -17.65 -13.39 1.07
C GLY A 6 -17.71 -12.04 0.34
N VAL A 7 -18.48 -11.92 -0.74
CA VAL A 7 -18.53 -10.68 -1.55
C VAL A 7 -19.52 -9.65 -1.02
N SER A 8 -20.64 -10.14 -0.46
CA SER A 8 -21.73 -9.28 0.00
C SER A 8 -21.61 -8.94 1.47
N SER A 9 -21.97 -7.74 1.84
CA SER A 9 -22.08 -7.25 3.20
C SER A 9 -23.36 -6.41 3.34
N THR A 10 -23.71 -6.03 4.56
CA THR A 10 -24.84 -5.16 4.83
C THR A 10 -24.34 -3.89 5.49
N ASP A 11 -24.73 -2.75 4.96
CA ASP A 11 -24.47 -1.47 5.59
C ASP A 11 -25.22 -1.38 6.94
N LYS A 12 -24.49 -1.05 7.99
CA LYS A 12 -25.04 -1.04 9.36
C LYS A 12 -26.12 0.03 9.55
N ASN A 13 -26.04 1.14 8.82
CA ASN A 13 -26.90 2.31 9.01
C ASN A 13 -28.17 2.21 8.15
N SER A 14 -28.00 1.87 6.86
CA SER A 14 -29.12 1.79 5.89
C SER A 14 -29.80 0.42 5.88
N GLY A 15 -29.12 -0.65 6.31
CA GLY A 15 -29.58 -2.02 6.17
C GLY A 15 -29.52 -2.55 4.73
N GLU A 16 -28.98 -1.79 3.80
CA GLU A 16 -28.88 -2.16 2.40
C GLU A 16 -27.72 -3.13 2.13
N VAL A 17 -27.91 -3.99 1.12
CA VAL A 17 -26.84 -4.88 0.67
C VAL A 17 -25.77 -4.08 -0.03
N THR A 18 -24.54 -4.25 0.41
CA THR A 18 -23.35 -3.60 -0.15
C THR A 18 -22.22 -4.61 -0.30
N ASN A 19 -21.03 -4.16 -0.64
CA ASN A 19 -19.83 -4.99 -0.70
C ASN A 19 -18.59 -4.18 -0.28
N PHE A 20 -17.50 -4.90 0.06
CA PHE A 20 -16.22 -4.30 0.42
C PHE A 20 -15.35 -3.92 -0.81
N GLY A 21 -15.87 -4.03 -2.03
CA GLY A 21 -15.13 -3.77 -3.25
C GLY A 21 -14.11 -4.88 -3.60
N ARG A 22 -13.06 -4.49 -4.31
CA ARG A 22 -12.00 -5.43 -4.72
C ARG A 22 -11.27 -6.00 -3.51
N GLY A 23 -11.13 -7.33 -3.45
CA GLY A 23 -10.52 -8.05 -2.32
C GLY A 23 -11.43 -8.19 -1.10
N GLY A 24 -12.72 -7.87 -1.23
CA GLY A 24 -13.69 -7.98 -0.15
C GLY A 24 -13.89 -9.40 0.35
N SER A 25 -13.78 -10.41 -0.48
CA SER A 25 -13.85 -11.83 -0.06
C SER A 25 -12.71 -12.22 0.87
N ASP A 26 -11.49 -11.79 0.57
CA ASP A 26 -10.32 -12.03 1.41
C ASP A 26 -10.49 -11.34 2.76
N TYR A 27 -10.97 -10.09 2.72
CA TYR A 27 -11.23 -9.32 3.94
C TYR A 27 -12.31 -9.97 4.80
N THR A 28 -13.42 -10.41 4.21
CA THR A 28 -14.48 -11.14 4.92
C THR A 28 -13.95 -12.40 5.57
N ALA A 29 -13.15 -13.20 4.84
CA ALA A 29 -12.53 -14.40 5.38
C ALA A 29 -11.62 -14.09 6.57
N SER A 30 -10.84 -13.03 6.49
CA SER A 30 -9.96 -12.58 7.57
C SER A 30 -10.75 -12.15 8.82
N VAL A 31 -11.83 -11.38 8.66
CA VAL A 31 -12.70 -10.97 9.77
C VAL A 31 -13.33 -12.20 10.44
N ILE A 32 -13.82 -13.16 9.67
CA ILE A 32 -14.39 -14.41 10.20
C ILE A 32 -13.31 -15.23 10.91
N ALA A 33 -12.14 -15.40 10.33
CA ALA A 33 -11.02 -16.11 10.95
C ALA A 33 -10.64 -15.48 12.31
N ALA A 34 -10.56 -14.16 12.37
CA ALA A 34 -10.29 -13.44 13.61
C ALA A 34 -11.39 -13.59 14.65
N ALA A 35 -12.66 -13.55 14.22
CA ALA A 35 -13.80 -13.70 15.11
C ALA A 35 -13.88 -15.11 15.73
N LEU A 36 -13.52 -16.13 14.97
CA LEU A 36 -13.52 -17.52 15.39
C LEU A 36 -12.22 -17.94 16.12
N ASN A 37 -11.21 -17.06 16.21
CA ASN A 37 -9.85 -17.39 16.63
C ASN A 37 -9.33 -18.65 15.91
N ALA A 38 -9.40 -18.64 14.58
CA ALA A 38 -8.99 -19.75 13.74
C ALA A 38 -7.50 -20.08 13.90
N ASP A 39 -7.13 -21.34 13.69
CA ASP A 39 -5.72 -21.78 13.72
C ASP A 39 -4.91 -21.21 12.55
N SER A 40 -5.56 -21.00 11.40
CA SER A 40 -4.97 -20.41 10.21
C SER A 40 -6.03 -19.83 9.28
N LEU A 41 -5.62 -18.91 8.41
CA LEU A 41 -6.40 -18.40 7.28
C LEU A 41 -5.72 -18.85 5.98
N GLU A 42 -6.38 -19.66 5.19
CA GLU A 42 -5.89 -20.03 3.86
C GLU A 42 -6.56 -19.17 2.79
N ILE A 43 -5.75 -18.54 1.93
CA ILE A 43 -6.21 -17.80 0.75
C ILE A 43 -5.74 -18.55 -0.49
N TRP A 44 -6.69 -19.11 -1.21
CA TRP A 44 -6.46 -19.84 -2.45
C TRP A 44 -6.68 -18.90 -3.63
N THR A 45 -5.64 -18.70 -4.43
CA THR A 45 -5.59 -17.73 -5.54
C THR A 45 -4.97 -18.37 -6.79
N ASP A 46 -4.68 -17.57 -7.81
CA ASP A 46 -4.10 -17.99 -9.09
C ASP A 46 -2.56 -17.86 -9.16
N VAL A 47 -1.92 -17.54 -8.04
CA VAL A 47 -0.45 -17.39 -7.94
C VAL A 47 0.11 -18.30 -6.85
N ASP A 48 1.38 -18.71 -7.00
CA ASP A 48 2.05 -19.61 -6.04
C ASP A 48 2.39 -18.96 -4.69
N GLY A 49 2.06 -17.69 -4.49
CA GLY A 49 2.35 -16.94 -3.28
C GLY A 49 3.01 -15.61 -3.59
N PHE A 50 3.66 -15.03 -2.59
CA PHE A 50 4.48 -13.83 -2.78
C PHE A 50 5.77 -14.20 -3.49
N MET A 51 6.10 -13.45 -4.54
CA MET A 51 7.30 -13.68 -5.34
C MET A 51 8.38 -12.67 -4.98
N THR A 52 9.65 -13.05 -5.16
CA THR A 52 10.80 -12.15 -4.96
C THR A 52 10.81 -10.94 -5.88
N ALA A 53 10.12 -11.02 -7.00
CA ALA A 53 9.85 -9.90 -7.93
C ALA A 53 8.60 -10.22 -8.75
N ALA A 54 8.12 -9.25 -9.54
CA ALA A 54 7.04 -9.50 -10.49
C ALA A 54 7.48 -10.47 -11.61
N PRO A 55 6.91 -11.69 -11.73
CA PRO A 55 7.39 -12.70 -12.70
C PRO A 55 7.30 -12.25 -14.16
N ARG A 56 6.37 -11.33 -14.45
CA ARG A 56 6.21 -10.73 -15.80
C ARG A 56 7.38 -9.83 -16.19
N VAL A 57 8.16 -9.35 -15.21
CA VAL A 57 9.32 -8.47 -15.41
C VAL A 57 10.62 -9.23 -15.24
N ILE A 58 10.67 -10.11 -14.22
CA ILE A 58 11.84 -10.91 -13.87
C ILE A 58 11.45 -12.38 -13.88
N SER A 59 11.79 -13.09 -14.95
CA SER A 59 11.43 -14.49 -15.16
C SER A 59 12.08 -15.46 -14.17
N THR A 60 13.16 -15.06 -13.50
CA THR A 60 13.85 -15.84 -12.47
C THR A 60 13.28 -15.60 -11.06
N ALA A 61 12.18 -14.83 -10.94
CA ALA A 61 11.51 -14.66 -9.66
C ALA A 61 10.99 -16.01 -9.14
N TYR A 62 11.10 -16.22 -7.84
CA TYR A 62 10.64 -17.42 -7.15
C TYR A 62 9.79 -17.06 -5.93
N THR A 63 9.03 -18.03 -5.43
CA THR A 63 8.13 -17.85 -4.30
C THR A 63 8.91 -17.64 -3.00
N ILE A 64 8.46 -16.69 -2.20
CA ILE A 64 8.98 -16.43 -0.85
C ILE A 64 8.20 -17.31 0.11
N ASN A 65 8.88 -18.21 0.82
CA ASN A 65 8.22 -19.19 1.68
C ASN A 65 7.62 -18.55 2.93
N GLU A 66 8.32 -17.56 3.53
CA GLU A 66 7.89 -16.90 4.77
C GLU A 66 8.01 -15.37 4.71
N LEU A 67 6.96 -14.68 5.15
CA LEU A 67 6.94 -13.23 5.34
C LEU A 67 6.35 -12.88 6.71
N SER A 68 6.83 -11.80 7.32
CA SER A 68 6.10 -11.17 8.40
C SER A 68 4.87 -10.44 7.88
N TYR A 69 3.90 -10.14 8.77
CA TYR A 69 2.73 -9.35 8.38
C TYR A 69 3.13 -7.99 7.81
N VAL A 70 4.15 -7.36 8.40
CA VAL A 70 4.67 -6.05 7.95
C VAL A 70 5.27 -6.17 6.55
N GLU A 71 6.13 -7.15 6.30
CA GLU A 71 6.75 -7.38 4.98
C GLU A 71 5.69 -7.66 3.91
N ALA A 72 4.67 -8.46 4.22
CA ALA A 72 3.57 -8.73 3.29
C ALA A 72 2.75 -7.48 2.99
N MET A 73 2.42 -6.66 4.01
CA MET A 73 1.72 -5.39 3.83
C MET A 73 2.53 -4.42 2.96
N GLU A 74 3.83 -4.29 3.20
CA GLU A 74 4.70 -3.42 2.40
C GLU A 74 4.73 -3.87 0.93
N LEU A 75 4.95 -5.16 0.67
CA LEU A 75 4.92 -5.68 -0.70
C LEU A 75 3.58 -5.42 -1.40
N CYS A 76 2.46 -5.63 -0.71
CA CYS A 76 1.13 -5.38 -1.27
C CYS A 76 0.86 -3.89 -1.52
N ASN A 77 1.23 -3.02 -0.58
CA ASN A 77 1.06 -1.58 -0.74
C ASN A 77 1.90 -1.02 -1.89
N PHE A 78 3.06 -1.61 -2.15
CA PHE A 78 3.96 -1.23 -3.24
C PHE A 78 3.80 -2.08 -4.51
N GLY A 79 2.64 -2.76 -4.69
CA GLY A 79 2.21 -3.27 -5.98
C GLY A 79 2.13 -4.79 -6.14
N ALA A 80 2.52 -5.58 -5.15
CA ALA A 80 2.30 -7.02 -5.18
C ALA A 80 0.79 -7.32 -5.02
N LYS A 81 0.17 -7.78 -6.12
CA LYS A 81 -1.28 -8.04 -6.16
C LYS A 81 -1.59 -9.48 -5.75
N VAL A 82 -1.13 -9.89 -4.59
CA VAL A 82 -1.32 -11.26 -4.07
C VAL A 82 -2.49 -11.32 -3.12
N VAL A 83 -2.54 -10.39 -2.16
CA VAL A 83 -3.60 -10.28 -1.15
C VAL A 83 -4.05 -8.82 -1.06
N TYR A 84 -5.30 -8.61 -0.76
CA TYR A 84 -5.81 -7.27 -0.44
C TYR A 84 -5.21 -6.81 0.90
N PRO A 85 -4.45 -5.69 0.96
CA PRO A 85 -3.69 -5.31 2.16
C PRO A 85 -4.52 -5.26 3.45
N PRO A 86 -5.75 -4.71 3.47
CA PRO A 86 -6.58 -4.71 4.67
C PRO A 86 -6.91 -6.09 5.23
N THR A 87 -6.81 -7.15 4.44
CA THR A 87 -7.04 -8.55 4.86
C THR A 87 -6.08 -8.98 5.96
N ILE A 88 -4.86 -8.44 5.98
CA ILE A 88 -3.83 -8.82 6.95
C ILE A 88 -4.18 -8.32 8.37
N TYR A 89 -4.83 -7.16 8.46
CA TYR A 89 -5.05 -6.46 9.73
C TYR A 89 -5.86 -7.25 10.78
N PRO A 90 -7.05 -7.83 10.48
CA PRO A 90 -7.84 -8.55 11.49
C PRO A 90 -7.10 -9.76 12.10
N VAL A 91 -6.39 -10.52 11.27
CA VAL A 91 -5.69 -11.76 11.70
C VAL A 91 -4.34 -11.48 12.35
N CYS A 92 -3.66 -10.41 11.96
CA CYS A 92 -2.39 -9.97 12.57
C CYS A 92 -2.55 -9.73 14.08
N HIS A 93 -3.62 -9.07 14.51
CA HIS A 93 -3.90 -8.82 15.94
C HIS A 93 -4.19 -10.07 16.77
N LYS A 94 -4.51 -11.17 16.09
CA LYS A 94 -4.79 -12.46 16.72
C LYS A 94 -3.63 -13.45 16.56
N ASN A 95 -2.55 -13.04 15.90
CA ASN A 95 -1.41 -13.92 15.53
C ASN A 95 -1.84 -15.15 14.71
N ILE A 96 -2.90 -15.02 13.91
CA ILE A 96 -3.40 -16.08 13.04
C ILE A 96 -2.59 -16.07 11.76
N PRO A 97 -1.83 -17.14 11.45
CA PRO A 97 -1.04 -17.21 10.22
C PRO A 97 -1.94 -17.21 8.98
N ILE A 98 -1.44 -16.56 7.90
CA ILE A 98 -2.08 -16.59 6.59
C ILE A 98 -1.25 -17.47 5.67
N LEU A 99 -1.89 -18.45 5.02
CA LEU A 99 -1.27 -19.28 3.99
C LEU A 99 -1.81 -18.85 2.63
N ILE A 100 -0.93 -18.45 1.74
CA ILE A 100 -1.27 -18.16 0.35
C ILE A 100 -0.97 -19.39 -0.48
N LYS A 101 -1.98 -19.95 -1.13
CA LYS A 101 -1.90 -21.18 -1.89
C LYS A 101 -2.41 -20.97 -3.31
N ASN A 102 -1.85 -21.71 -4.26
CA ASN A 102 -2.29 -21.69 -5.64
C ASN A 102 -3.32 -22.79 -5.92
N THR A 103 -4.50 -22.38 -6.36
CA THR A 103 -5.58 -23.32 -6.74
C THR A 103 -5.17 -24.25 -7.88
N PHE A 104 -4.32 -23.77 -8.80
CA PHE A 104 -3.82 -24.57 -9.94
C PHE A 104 -2.56 -25.38 -9.61
N ASN A 105 -1.93 -25.13 -8.45
CA ASN A 105 -0.78 -25.89 -7.94
C ASN A 105 -0.96 -26.19 -6.44
N PRO A 106 -1.94 -27.00 -6.06
CA PRO A 106 -2.29 -27.24 -4.65
C PRO A 106 -1.19 -27.93 -3.84
N GLN A 107 -0.25 -28.60 -4.50
CA GLN A 107 0.91 -29.24 -3.86
C GLN A 107 2.07 -28.25 -3.60
N GLY A 108 2.01 -27.06 -4.17
CA GLY A 108 3.01 -26.01 -3.93
C GLY A 108 2.98 -25.55 -2.46
N GLU A 109 4.15 -25.24 -1.91
CA GLU A 109 4.28 -24.80 -0.50
C GLU A 109 3.54 -23.48 -0.25
N GLY A 110 3.55 -22.57 -1.23
CA GLY A 110 2.96 -21.25 -1.10
C GLY A 110 3.80 -20.30 -0.25
N THR A 111 3.14 -19.29 0.31
CA THR A 111 3.75 -18.34 1.25
C THR A 111 3.00 -18.37 2.58
N ILE A 112 3.72 -18.55 3.68
CA ILE A 112 3.16 -18.34 5.02
C ILE A 112 3.48 -16.92 5.53
N ILE A 113 2.45 -16.23 6.01
CA ILE A 113 2.58 -14.90 6.64
C ILE A 113 2.28 -15.06 8.12
N LYS A 114 3.22 -14.69 8.98
CA LYS A 114 3.12 -14.87 10.44
C LYS A 114 3.89 -13.78 11.18
N GLN A 115 3.70 -13.68 12.49
CA GLN A 115 4.35 -12.65 13.32
C GLN A 115 5.88 -12.79 13.33
N GLU A 116 6.36 -13.98 13.65
CA GLU A 116 7.79 -14.27 13.75
C GLU A 116 8.25 -15.08 12.54
N VAL A 117 9.22 -14.54 11.84
CA VAL A 117 9.85 -15.16 10.67
C VAL A 117 11.30 -15.43 10.99
N ASN A 118 11.77 -16.61 10.68
CA ASN A 118 13.20 -16.88 10.74
C ASN A 118 13.91 -15.98 9.73
N SER A 119 14.57 -14.96 10.24
CA SER A 119 15.37 -14.01 9.45
C SER A 119 16.59 -14.70 8.87
N GLY A 120 16.39 -15.68 8.00
CA GLY A 120 17.45 -16.29 7.23
C GLY A 120 18.12 -15.23 6.38
N SER A 121 19.21 -14.70 6.85
CA SER A 121 20.33 -14.04 6.18
C SER A 121 20.12 -13.12 4.94
N LYS A 122 18.99 -13.03 4.31
CA LYS A 122 18.78 -12.16 3.13
C LYS A 122 18.25 -10.80 3.56
N ALA A 123 19.06 -9.76 3.37
CA ALA A 123 18.67 -8.38 3.65
C ALA A 123 17.50 -7.88 2.76
N ILE A 124 17.33 -8.48 1.57
CA ILE A 124 16.23 -8.18 0.63
C ILE A 124 15.51 -9.49 0.34
N LYS A 125 14.23 -9.56 0.69
CA LYS A 125 13.36 -10.72 0.42
C LYS A 125 12.61 -10.60 -0.90
N GLY A 126 12.16 -9.40 -1.24
CA GLY A 126 11.41 -9.15 -2.46
C GLY A 126 11.45 -7.69 -2.89
N ILE A 127 11.10 -7.46 -4.15
CA ILE A 127 11.01 -6.13 -4.76
C ILE A 127 9.65 -6.03 -5.44
N SER A 128 8.87 -5.04 -5.06
CA SER A 128 7.62 -4.69 -5.73
C SER A 128 7.71 -3.31 -6.38
N SER A 129 6.82 -3.04 -7.32
CA SER A 129 6.78 -1.77 -8.02
C SER A 129 5.35 -1.31 -8.23
N ILE A 130 5.12 -0.03 -8.07
CA ILE A 130 3.86 0.62 -8.41
C ILE A 130 4.03 1.31 -9.75
N ASN A 131 3.16 1.00 -10.69
CA ASN A 131 3.02 1.72 -11.95
C ASN A 131 2.00 2.85 -11.79
N ASP A 132 1.98 3.76 -12.75
CA ASP A 132 0.99 4.84 -12.82
C ASP A 132 1.08 5.82 -11.63
N THR A 133 2.31 6.22 -11.31
CA THR A 133 2.61 7.13 -10.20
C THR A 133 3.33 8.37 -10.66
N SER A 134 3.08 9.47 -9.96
CA SER A 134 3.77 10.75 -10.15
C SER A 134 4.44 11.19 -8.86
N LEU A 135 5.63 11.75 -9.00
CA LEU A 135 6.36 12.38 -7.91
C LEU A 135 6.16 13.89 -7.98
N ILE A 136 5.55 14.45 -6.95
CA ILE A 136 5.38 15.90 -6.79
C ILE A 136 6.46 16.38 -5.84
N THR A 137 7.26 17.35 -6.27
CA THR A 137 8.35 17.87 -5.45
C THR A 137 8.15 19.37 -5.17
N VAL A 138 8.14 19.71 -3.90
CA VAL A 138 8.18 21.09 -3.40
C VAL A 138 9.61 21.35 -2.95
N THR A 139 10.24 22.39 -3.51
CA THR A 139 11.65 22.72 -3.24
C THR A 139 11.80 24.21 -2.97
N GLY A 140 12.57 24.57 -1.96
CA GLY A 140 12.92 25.96 -1.68
C GLY A 140 13.76 26.13 -0.42
N LEU A 141 14.68 27.07 -0.45
CA LEU A 141 15.50 27.41 0.73
C LEU A 141 14.66 28.06 1.84
N GLY A 142 13.56 28.71 1.50
CA GLY A 142 12.61 29.28 2.47
C GLY A 142 11.81 28.22 3.25
N MET A 143 12.03 26.92 2.99
CA MET A 143 11.44 25.82 3.77
C MET A 143 12.31 25.42 4.97
N VAL A 144 13.62 25.73 4.92
CA VAL A 144 14.60 25.27 5.91
C VAL A 144 14.33 25.91 7.27
N GLY A 145 14.16 25.07 8.30
CA GLY A 145 13.86 25.52 9.67
C GLY A 145 12.46 26.12 9.88
N VAL A 146 11.59 26.09 8.87
CA VAL A 146 10.23 26.63 8.97
C VAL A 146 9.25 25.56 9.45
N ILE A 147 8.71 25.80 10.64
CA ILE A 147 7.75 24.87 11.26
C ILE A 147 6.45 24.83 10.45
N GLY A 148 5.95 23.62 10.19
CA GLY A 148 4.63 23.41 9.61
C GLY A 148 4.56 23.41 8.09
N VAL A 149 5.67 23.42 7.35
CA VAL A 149 5.66 23.33 5.88
C VAL A 149 4.95 22.04 5.43
N ASN A 150 5.32 20.90 5.98
CA ASN A 150 4.68 19.62 5.66
C ASN A 150 3.20 19.60 6.01
N PHE A 151 2.79 20.19 7.13
CA PHE A 151 1.38 20.34 7.46
C PHE A 151 0.62 21.11 6.37
N ARG A 152 1.21 22.19 5.85
CA ARG A 152 0.59 23.01 4.78
C ARG A 152 0.45 22.20 3.49
N ILE A 153 1.46 21.41 3.14
CA ILE A 153 1.45 20.49 1.98
C ILE A 153 0.32 19.47 2.13
N PHE A 154 0.34 18.68 3.20
CA PHE A 154 -0.62 17.59 3.39
C PHE A 154 -2.05 18.10 3.61
N LYS A 155 -2.23 19.22 4.30
CA LYS A 155 -3.55 19.84 4.45
C LYS A 155 -4.14 20.24 3.10
N ALA A 156 -3.36 20.87 2.23
CA ALA A 156 -3.83 21.27 0.91
C ALA A 156 -4.23 20.07 0.04
N LEU A 157 -3.44 19.00 0.07
CA LEU A 157 -3.76 17.77 -0.67
C LEU A 157 -5.00 17.06 -0.11
N ALA A 158 -5.09 16.92 1.21
CA ALA A 158 -6.22 16.26 1.87
C ALA A 158 -7.55 17.00 1.61
N GLN A 159 -7.54 18.33 1.64
CA GLN A 159 -8.73 19.15 1.35
C GLN A 159 -9.25 18.97 -0.09
N ASN A 160 -8.40 18.51 -1.00
CA ASN A 160 -8.74 18.22 -2.39
C ASN A 160 -8.88 16.72 -2.69
N GLY A 161 -8.98 15.87 -1.65
CA GLY A 161 -9.20 14.44 -1.78
C GLY A 161 -8.02 13.66 -2.38
N ILE A 162 -6.80 14.26 -2.38
CA ILE A 162 -5.61 13.65 -2.96
C ILE A 162 -4.92 12.77 -1.93
N SER A 163 -4.82 11.47 -2.23
CA SER A 163 -4.13 10.50 -1.40
C SER A 163 -2.63 10.48 -1.68
N VAL A 164 -1.84 10.52 -0.62
CA VAL A 164 -0.37 10.41 -0.68
C VAL A 164 0.05 9.03 -0.17
N PHE A 165 0.81 8.28 -0.96
CA PHE A 165 1.28 6.95 -0.58
C PHE A 165 2.78 6.89 -0.26
N MET A 166 3.55 7.91 -0.63
CA MET A 166 4.99 7.99 -0.38
C MET A 166 5.39 9.41 -0.01
N VAL A 167 6.28 9.55 0.95
CA VAL A 167 6.89 10.83 1.35
C VAL A 167 8.38 10.63 1.48
N SER A 168 9.15 11.53 0.88
CA SER A 168 10.60 11.61 1.01
C SER A 168 11.02 13.05 1.21
N GLN A 169 11.73 13.32 2.29
CA GLN A 169 12.23 14.64 2.62
C GLN A 169 13.76 14.64 2.70
N ALA A 170 14.40 15.66 2.16
CA ALA A 170 15.82 15.86 2.35
C ALA A 170 16.13 16.25 3.80
N SER A 171 17.25 15.80 4.35
CA SER A 171 17.69 16.15 5.71
C SER A 171 17.86 17.67 5.91
N SER A 172 18.16 18.40 4.83
CA SER A 172 18.24 19.85 4.80
C SER A 172 16.89 20.56 4.81
N GLU A 173 15.76 19.80 4.82
CA GLU A 173 14.38 20.33 4.79
C GLU A 173 14.05 21.21 3.55
N ASN A 174 15.01 21.37 2.61
CA ASN A 174 14.84 22.23 1.44
C ASN A 174 14.00 21.58 0.33
N SER A 175 13.66 20.31 0.46
CA SER A 175 12.90 19.56 -0.55
C SER A 175 12.04 18.47 0.08
N THR A 176 10.76 18.46 -0.26
CA THR A 176 9.82 17.40 0.09
C THR A 176 9.21 16.85 -1.19
N SER A 177 9.38 15.54 -1.41
CA SER A 177 8.80 14.80 -2.53
C SER A 177 7.69 13.89 -2.03
N ILE A 178 6.56 13.90 -2.73
CA ILE A 178 5.39 13.09 -2.41
C ILE A 178 4.95 12.27 -3.62
N GLY A 179 4.60 11.03 -3.38
CA GLY A 179 4.05 10.11 -4.39
C GLY A 179 2.52 10.17 -4.40
N VAL A 180 1.95 10.44 -5.57
CA VAL A 180 0.51 10.44 -5.82
C VAL A 180 0.20 9.62 -7.07
N ARG A 181 -1.07 9.25 -7.28
CA ARG A 181 -1.49 8.60 -8.53
C ARG A 181 -1.36 9.58 -9.70
N ASN A 182 -1.07 9.10 -10.90
CA ASN A 182 -0.93 9.95 -12.09
C ASN A 182 -2.15 10.80 -12.36
N GLN A 183 -3.36 10.26 -12.14
CA GLN A 183 -4.61 10.99 -12.31
C GLN A 183 -4.71 12.23 -11.42
N ASP A 184 -4.09 12.20 -10.24
CA ASP A 184 -4.14 13.28 -9.25
C ASP A 184 -2.99 14.28 -9.41
N ALA A 185 -2.00 13.97 -10.26
CA ALA A 185 -0.75 14.73 -10.37
C ALA A 185 -0.95 16.19 -10.83
N ALA A 186 -1.84 16.41 -11.79
CA ALA A 186 -2.12 17.75 -12.30
C ALA A 186 -2.77 18.63 -11.22
N LEU A 187 -3.80 18.10 -10.55
CA LEU A 187 -4.49 18.77 -9.47
C LEU A 187 -3.56 19.02 -8.27
N ALA A 188 -2.76 18.02 -7.88
CA ALA A 188 -1.80 18.16 -6.79
C ALA A 188 -0.80 19.29 -7.05
N ARG A 189 -0.27 19.38 -8.28
CA ARG A 189 0.63 20.47 -8.67
C ARG A 189 -0.05 21.84 -8.61
N GLU A 190 -1.27 21.94 -9.11
CA GLU A 190 -2.03 23.19 -9.12
C GLU A 190 -2.32 23.67 -7.70
N VAL A 191 -2.89 22.83 -6.86
CA VAL A 191 -3.23 23.11 -5.46
C VAL A 191 -2.00 23.53 -4.65
N LEU A 192 -0.85 22.89 -4.86
CA LEU A 192 0.37 23.25 -4.15
C LEU A 192 0.98 24.56 -4.67
N ASN A 193 0.93 24.84 -5.98
CA ASN A 193 1.37 26.12 -6.51
C ASN A 193 0.49 27.28 -6.00
N GLU A 194 -0.82 27.10 -5.94
CA GLU A 194 -1.74 28.07 -5.35
C GLU A 194 -1.44 28.27 -3.85
N LYS A 195 -1.29 27.17 -3.10
CA LYS A 195 -1.01 27.21 -1.66
C LYS A 195 0.28 27.95 -1.32
N PHE A 196 1.29 27.84 -2.16
CA PHE A 196 2.60 28.46 -1.96
C PHE A 196 2.84 29.68 -2.87
N SER A 197 1.82 30.23 -3.52
CA SER A 197 1.94 31.32 -4.49
C SER A 197 2.78 32.52 -3.98
N LYS A 198 2.49 33.00 -2.78
CA LYS A 198 3.26 34.09 -2.17
C LYS A 198 4.73 33.73 -1.94
N ALA A 199 5.02 32.54 -1.45
CA ALA A 199 6.39 32.10 -1.23
C ALA A 199 7.14 31.86 -2.56
N ILE A 200 6.43 31.48 -3.61
CA ILE A 200 6.96 31.34 -4.97
C ILE A 200 7.28 32.74 -5.55
N GLU A 201 6.39 33.70 -5.41
CA GLU A 201 6.60 35.10 -5.83
C GLU A 201 7.80 35.74 -5.12
N MET A 202 8.00 35.42 -3.82
CA MET A 202 9.14 35.88 -3.04
C MET A 202 10.44 35.13 -3.33
N GLY A 203 10.42 34.07 -4.15
CA GLY A 203 11.59 33.23 -4.46
C GLY A 203 12.01 32.27 -3.35
N GLU A 204 11.21 32.15 -2.27
CA GLU A 204 11.47 31.27 -1.13
C GLU A 204 11.22 29.78 -1.48
N ILE A 205 10.23 29.52 -2.31
CA ILE A 205 9.87 28.20 -2.84
C ILE A 205 9.89 28.29 -4.36
N ARG A 206 10.40 27.23 -5.01
CA ARG A 206 10.34 27.09 -6.47
C ARG A 206 8.95 26.60 -6.89
N THR A 207 8.58 26.87 -8.13
CA THR A 207 7.38 26.29 -8.74
C THR A 207 7.38 24.75 -8.55
N VAL A 208 6.26 24.24 -8.05
CA VAL A 208 6.09 22.81 -7.79
C VAL A 208 6.13 22.02 -9.10
N VAL A 209 6.94 20.99 -9.14
CA VAL A 209 7.15 20.16 -10.34
C VAL A 209 6.55 18.77 -10.13
N ALA A 210 5.82 18.28 -11.13
CA ALA A 210 5.35 16.92 -11.20
C ALA A 210 6.20 16.14 -12.22
N LYS A 211 6.78 15.00 -11.79
CA LYS A 211 7.45 14.04 -12.67
C LYS A 211 6.58 12.78 -12.76
N MET A 212 5.96 12.57 -13.91
CA MET A 212 5.27 11.32 -14.22
C MET A 212 6.30 10.23 -14.54
N ARG A 213 6.15 9.07 -13.91
CA ARG A 213 6.82 7.83 -14.35
C ARG A 213 5.77 6.94 -15.00
N ARG A 214 6.05 6.54 -16.20
CA ARG A 214 5.30 5.50 -16.92
C ARG A 214 5.82 4.12 -16.53
#